data_7e9dfd458070359d245aecd57d30b68c
#
_entry.id   7e9dfd458070359d245aecd57d30b68c
#
_cell.length_a   1.000
_cell.length_b   1.000
_cell.length_c   1.000
_cell.angle_alpha   90.00
_cell.angle_beta   90.00
_cell.angle_gamma   90.00
#
_symmetry.space_group_name_H-M   'P 1'
#
loop_
_entity.id
_entity.type
_entity.pdbx_description
1 polymer ?
#
loop_
_entity_poly.entity_id
_entity_poly.type
_entity_poly.pdbx_seq_one_letter_code
_entity_poly.pdbx_strand_id
1 'polypeptide(L)'
;MRLSFVLFMALSLMSMGAQAQQSERFDRFELHRSVVYTTFLSPEIAAEYGIARGDFKAILTLSVRDVDAGETAGRPMLIKGETWDLIRGDTLEFKEIRENNATYYIADFEFIDREWRFFEFDFRPKGSDQTYHYKFKTQLWKQTEG
;
A
#
# COMPACT_ATOMS: atom_id res chain seq x y z
N MET A 1 4.10 -36.18 -9.89
CA MET A 1 4.77 -35.73 -8.68
C MET A 1 5.92 -34.72 -8.88
N ARG A 2 6.56 -34.71 -10.01
CA ARG A 2 7.68 -33.76 -10.26
C ARG A 2 7.25 -32.36 -10.68
N LEU A 3 6.05 -32.17 -11.20
CA LEU A 3 5.53 -30.85 -11.61
C LEU A 3 5.08 -29.95 -10.42
N SER A 4 4.62 -30.58 -9.34
CA SER A 4 4.14 -29.82 -8.16
C SER A 4 5.27 -29.16 -7.36
N PHE A 5 6.47 -29.71 -7.43
CA PHE A 5 7.64 -29.18 -6.72
C PHE A 5 8.23 -27.94 -7.43
N VAL A 6 8.14 -27.91 -8.75
CA VAL A 6 8.65 -26.80 -9.57
C VAL A 6 7.72 -25.60 -9.46
N LEU A 7 6.42 -25.81 -9.31
CA LEU A 7 5.44 -24.73 -9.15
C LEU A 7 5.56 -24.04 -7.79
N PHE A 8 5.89 -24.80 -6.74
CA PHE A 8 6.10 -24.24 -5.40
C PHE A 8 7.39 -23.41 -5.30
N MET A 9 8.40 -23.78 -6.05
CA MET A 9 9.69 -23.08 -6.08
C MET A 9 9.64 -21.82 -6.94
N ALA A 10 8.75 -21.75 -7.94
CA ALA A 10 8.54 -20.56 -8.76
C ALA A 10 7.76 -19.43 -8.01
N LEU A 11 6.91 -19.83 -7.05
CA LEU A 11 6.16 -18.87 -6.23
C LEU A 11 7.04 -18.18 -5.17
N SER A 12 8.14 -18.82 -4.76
CA SER A 12 9.05 -18.26 -3.76
C SER A 12 10.06 -17.25 -4.33
N LEU A 13 10.19 -17.16 -5.65
CA LEU A 13 11.09 -16.21 -6.31
C LEU A 13 10.42 -14.85 -6.64
N MET A 14 9.11 -14.73 -6.47
CA MET A 14 8.39 -13.46 -6.68
C MET A 14 8.37 -12.54 -5.46
N SER A 15 8.98 -12.92 -4.34
CA SER A 15 8.97 -12.15 -3.10
C SER A 15 10.16 -11.19 -2.92
N MET A 16 11.02 -11.00 -3.90
CA MET A 16 12.25 -10.22 -3.75
C MET A 16 12.15 -8.73 -4.10
N GLY A 17 10.97 -8.15 -4.10
CA GLY A 17 10.84 -6.71 -4.44
C GLY A 17 9.74 -5.94 -3.72
N ALA A 18 8.86 -6.61 -3.01
CA ALA A 18 7.85 -5.94 -2.21
C ALA A 18 8.39 -5.70 -0.80
N GLN A 19 8.39 -4.46 -0.35
CA GLN A 19 8.52 -4.22 1.08
C GLN A 19 7.42 -4.99 1.78
N ALA A 20 7.77 -5.74 2.84
CA ALA A 20 6.84 -6.61 3.53
C ALA A 20 5.56 -5.85 3.89
N GLN A 21 4.40 -6.41 3.52
CA GLN A 21 3.12 -5.91 3.95
C GLN A 21 3.09 -5.89 5.47
N GLN A 22 2.79 -4.74 6.05
CA GLN A 22 2.69 -4.58 7.50
C GLN A 22 1.24 -4.35 7.88
N SER A 23 0.87 -4.87 9.05
CA SER A 23 -0.47 -4.71 9.58
C SER A 23 -0.45 -4.20 11.01
N GLU A 24 -1.50 -3.47 11.38
CA GLU A 24 -1.72 -2.98 12.73
C GLU A 24 -3.18 -3.06 13.12
N ARG A 25 -3.41 -3.40 14.38
CA ARG A 25 -4.75 -3.61 14.92
C ARG A 25 -5.30 -2.33 15.55
N PHE A 26 -6.56 -2.01 15.21
CA PHE A 26 -7.35 -0.92 15.78
C PHE A 26 -8.72 -1.49 16.19
N ASP A 27 -8.90 -1.79 17.46
CA ASP A 27 -10.08 -2.48 17.97
C ASP A 27 -10.31 -3.81 17.21
N ARG A 28 -11.45 -3.98 16.57
CA ARG A 28 -11.77 -5.14 15.74
C ARG A 28 -11.23 -5.06 14.31
N PHE A 29 -10.67 -3.92 13.94
CA PHE A 29 -10.16 -3.70 12.58
C PHE A 29 -8.66 -3.93 12.49
N GLU A 30 -8.22 -4.45 11.37
CA GLU A 30 -6.81 -4.60 11.04
C GLU A 30 -6.51 -3.81 9.77
N LEU A 31 -5.60 -2.86 9.89
CA LEU A 31 -5.13 -2.05 8.77
C LEU A 31 -3.88 -2.69 8.18
N HIS A 32 -3.91 -2.97 6.89
CA HIS A 32 -2.78 -3.46 6.12
C HIS A 32 -2.22 -2.34 5.28
N ARG A 33 -0.90 -2.18 5.30
CA ARG A 33 -0.20 -1.19 4.51
C ARG A 33 0.97 -1.78 3.76
N SER A 34 1.25 -1.26 2.59
CA SER A 34 2.47 -1.54 1.86
C SER A 34 2.89 -0.32 1.06
N VAL A 35 4.19 -0.19 0.84
CA VAL A 35 4.77 0.81 -0.06
C VAL A 35 5.41 0.05 -1.21
N VAL A 36 5.01 0.36 -2.43
CA VAL A 36 5.47 -0.30 -3.66
C VAL A 36 6.06 0.74 -4.59
N TYR A 37 7.25 0.50 -5.10
CA TYR A 37 7.85 1.37 -6.12
C TYR A 37 7.09 1.24 -7.44
N THR A 38 6.81 2.37 -8.09
CA THR A 38 6.02 2.37 -9.33
C THR A 38 6.71 1.64 -10.48
N THR A 39 8.02 1.49 -10.42
CA THR A 39 8.80 0.71 -11.41
C THR A 39 8.50 -0.79 -11.38
N PHE A 40 7.93 -1.30 -10.28
CA PHE A 40 7.46 -2.70 -10.21
C PHE A 40 6.11 -2.93 -10.88
N LEU A 41 5.38 -1.87 -11.19
CA LEU A 41 4.14 -1.99 -11.95
C LEU A 41 4.43 -2.16 -13.44
N SER A 42 3.66 -3.02 -14.11
CA SER A 42 3.69 -3.03 -15.58
C SER A 42 3.12 -1.70 -16.12
N PRO A 43 3.55 -1.26 -17.31
CA PRO A 43 2.99 -0.06 -17.94
C PRO A 43 1.46 -0.11 -18.06
N GLU A 44 0.89 -1.29 -18.33
CA GLU A 44 -0.55 -1.49 -18.49
C GLU A 44 -1.29 -1.28 -17.18
N ILE A 45 -0.80 -1.84 -16.07
CA ILE A 45 -1.40 -1.67 -14.74
C ILE A 45 -1.27 -0.23 -14.27
N ALA A 46 -0.12 0.39 -14.46
CA ALA A 46 0.09 1.80 -14.13
C ALA A 46 -0.89 2.70 -14.88
N ALA A 47 -1.10 2.46 -16.16
CA ALA A 47 -2.04 3.21 -16.99
C ALA A 47 -3.50 3.00 -16.53
N GLU A 48 -3.86 1.78 -16.17
CA GLU A 48 -5.21 1.45 -15.66
C GLU A 48 -5.56 2.25 -14.41
N TYR A 49 -4.61 2.43 -13.51
CA TYR A 49 -4.81 3.20 -12.27
C TYR A 49 -4.44 4.68 -12.40
N GLY A 50 -4.03 5.13 -13.57
CA GLY A 50 -3.64 6.52 -13.80
C GLY A 50 -2.36 6.91 -13.06
N ILE A 51 -1.43 5.98 -12.92
CA ILE A 51 -0.17 6.16 -12.21
C ILE A 51 0.96 6.35 -13.20
N ALA A 52 1.72 7.44 -13.05
CA ALA A 52 2.95 7.64 -13.80
C ALA A 52 4.09 6.87 -13.13
N ARG A 53 4.79 6.00 -13.87
CA ARG A 53 5.96 5.29 -13.39
C ARG A 53 7.19 6.20 -13.37
N GLY A 54 8.05 6.02 -12.40
CA GLY A 54 9.30 6.76 -12.29
C GLY A 54 10.22 6.22 -11.21
N ASP A 55 11.52 6.49 -11.34
CA ASP A 55 12.56 6.00 -10.42
C ASP A 55 12.40 6.56 -8.98
N PHE A 56 11.73 7.70 -8.85
CA PHE A 56 11.49 8.39 -7.58
C PHE A 56 10.01 8.45 -7.23
N LYS A 57 9.24 7.46 -7.66
CA LYS A 57 7.81 7.38 -7.40
C LYS A 57 7.44 6.06 -6.76
N ALA A 58 6.58 6.14 -5.75
CA ALA A 58 6.07 4.99 -5.04
C ALA A 58 4.57 5.13 -4.78
N ILE A 59 3.95 4.05 -4.36
CA ILE A 59 2.53 3.96 -4.06
C ILE A 59 2.37 3.46 -2.63
N LEU A 60 1.59 4.18 -1.83
CA LEU A 60 1.07 3.67 -0.58
C LEU A 60 -0.23 2.91 -0.86
N THR A 61 -0.30 1.66 -0.46
CA THR A 61 -1.49 0.82 -0.56
C THR A 61 -2.01 0.53 0.84
N LEU A 62 -3.29 0.77 1.07
CA LEU A 62 -3.97 0.55 2.34
C LEU A 62 -5.23 -0.28 2.15
N SER A 63 -5.46 -1.22 3.05
CA SER A 63 -6.74 -1.91 3.19
C SER A 63 -7.07 -2.13 4.66
N VAL A 64 -8.36 -2.13 4.99
CA VAL A 64 -8.85 -2.38 6.34
C VAL A 64 -9.89 -3.49 6.30
N ARG A 65 -9.81 -4.42 7.27
CA ARG A 65 -10.78 -5.50 7.40
C ARG A 65 -11.18 -5.70 8.85
N ASP A 66 -12.42 -6.16 9.04
CA ASP A 66 -12.94 -6.53 10.35
C ASP A 66 -12.55 -7.98 10.65
N VAL A 67 -11.51 -8.16 11.45
CA VAL A 67 -10.99 -9.50 11.77
C VAL A 67 -11.90 -10.26 12.73
N ASP A 68 -12.65 -9.56 13.57
CA ASP A 68 -13.61 -10.20 14.47
C ASP A 68 -14.83 -10.74 13.69
N ALA A 69 -15.16 -10.13 12.55
CA ALA A 69 -16.17 -10.63 11.63
C ALA A 69 -15.64 -11.72 10.67
N GLY A 70 -14.36 -12.07 10.77
CA GLY A 70 -13.75 -13.08 9.91
C GLY A 70 -13.48 -12.60 8.49
N GLU A 71 -13.43 -11.29 8.24
CA GLU A 71 -13.14 -10.77 6.92
C GLU A 71 -11.70 -11.07 6.50
N THR A 72 -11.52 -11.50 5.28
CA THR A 72 -10.22 -11.75 4.64
C THR A 72 -9.89 -10.72 3.56
N ALA A 73 -10.89 -9.96 3.11
CA ALA A 73 -10.77 -8.91 2.11
C ALA A 73 -11.02 -7.53 2.73
N GLY A 74 -10.43 -6.50 2.16
CA GLY A 74 -10.62 -5.12 2.60
C GLY A 74 -12.04 -4.64 2.39
N ARG A 75 -12.52 -3.80 3.31
CA ARG A 75 -13.81 -3.11 3.24
C ARG A 75 -13.63 -1.63 2.91
N PRO A 76 -14.69 -0.94 2.45
CA PRO A 76 -14.64 0.49 2.25
C PRO A 76 -14.33 1.26 3.53
N MET A 77 -13.65 2.39 3.39
CA MET A 77 -13.37 3.32 4.48
C MET A 77 -13.37 4.76 3.98
N LEU A 78 -13.56 5.69 4.88
CA LEU A 78 -13.21 7.09 4.66
C LEU A 78 -11.76 7.27 5.07
N ILE A 79 -10.98 7.94 4.23
CA ILE A 79 -9.55 8.11 4.49
C ILE A 79 -9.07 9.46 3.97
N LYS A 80 -8.24 10.12 4.77
CA LYS A 80 -7.50 11.31 4.36
C LYS A 80 -6.15 11.32 5.06
N GLY A 81 -5.14 11.83 4.39
CA GLY A 81 -3.81 11.88 4.98
C GLY A 81 -2.83 12.68 4.17
N GLU A 82 -1.65 12.74 4.70
CA GLU A 82 -0.53 13.49 4.17
C GLU A 82 0.77 12.70 4.33
N THR A 83 1.72 13.06 3.52
CA THR A 83 3.08 12.53 3.55
C THR A 83 4.06 13.69 3.49
N TRP A 84 5.18 13.57 4.18
CA TRP A 84 6.20 14.62 4.19
C TRP A 84 7.60 14.05 4.34
N ASP A 85 8.56 14.85 3.97
CA ASP A 85 9.97 14.68 4.28
C ASP A 85 10.45 15.84 5.17
N LEU A 86 11.75 16.04 5.29
CA LEU A 86 12.31 17.12 6.10
C LEU A 86 12.14 18.52 5.47
N ILE A 87 11.69 18.61 4.23
CA ILE A 87 11.67 19.84 3.44
C ILE A 87 10.23 20.25 3.12
N ARG A 88 9.38 19.31 2.71
CA ARG A 88 8.02 19.59 2.25
C ARG A 88 7.04 18.49 2.59
N GLY A 89 5.76 18.84 2.60
CA GLY A 89 4.65 17.92 2.77
C GLY A 89 3.68 18.00 1.60
N ASP A 90 3.02 16.90 1.33
CA ASP A 90 2.02 16.76 0.28
C ASP A 90 0.78 16.04 0.84
N THR A 91 -0.40 16.43 0.37
CA THR A 91 -1.64 15.69 0.63
C THR A 91 -1.63 14.39 -0.17
N LEU A 92 -2.03 13.30 0.46
CA LEU A 92 -2.22 12.02 -0.23
C LEU A 92 -3.59 11.98 -0.89
N GLU A 93 -3.61 11.84 -2.21
CA GLU A 93 -4.83 11.68 -3.01
C GLU A 93 -5.14 10.19 -3.15
N PHE A 94 -5.99 9.66 -2.26
CA PHE A 94 -6.36 8.25 -2.27
C PHE A 94 -7.38 7.92 -3.34
N LYS A 95 -7.10 6.88 -4.11
CA LYS A 95 -8.02 6.28 -5.08
C LYS A 95 -8.56 4.98 -4.50
N GLU A 96 -9.87 4.83 -4.51
CA GLU A 96 -10.53 3.59 -4.12
C GLU A 96 -10.51 2.59 -5.27
N ILE A 97 -9.99 1.41 -5.01
CA ILE A 97 -9.92 0.31 -5.97
C ILE A 97 -10.81 -0.82 -5.45
N ARG A 98 -11.73 -1.29 -6.30
CA ARG A 98 -12.62 -2.41 -6.01
C ARG A 98 -12.38 -3.54 -6.99
N GLU A 99 -11.99 -4.70 -6.46
CA GLU A 99 -11.75 -5.92 -7.22
C GLU A 99 -12.28 -7.13 -6.45
N ASN A 100 -13.14 -7.94 -7.07
CA ASN A 100 -13.57 -9.23 -6.51
C ASN A 100 -14.01 -9.17 -5.04
N ASN A 101 -14.87 -8.22 -4.67
CA ASN A 101 -15.34 -7.99 -3.30
C ASN A 101 -14.29 -7.43 -2.33
N ALA A 102 -13.08 -7.15 -2.79
CA ALA A 102 -12.06 -6.48 -2.02
C ALA A 102 -12.02 -4.98 -2.36
N THR A 103 -11.87 -4.15 -1.34
CA THR A 103 -11.67 -2.71 -1.49
C THR A 103 -10.35 -2.32 -0.87
N TYR A 104 -9.54 -1.58 -1.60
CA TYR A 104 -8.29 -1.02 -1.11
C TYR A 104 -8.07 0.38 -1.68
N TYR A 105 -7.12 1.09 -1.09
CA TYR A 105 -6.86 2.49 -1.40
C TYR A 105 -5.40 2.66 -1.77
N ILE A 106 -5.15 3.40 -2.84
CA ILE A 106 -3.81 3.68 -3.31
C ILE A 106 -3.60 5.18 -3.41
N ALA A 107 -2.40 5.64 -3.06
CA ALA A 107 -1.96 7.01 -3.25
C ALA A 107 -0.52 7.01 -3.72
N ASP A 108 -0.26 7.64 -4.84
CA ASP A 108 1.09 7.80 -5.36
C ASP A 108 1.76 9.04 -4.77
N PHE A 109 3.06 8.98 -4.65
CA PHE A 109 3.87 10.09 -4.13
C PHE A 109 5.28 10.04 -4.71
N GLU A 110 5.95 11.18 -4.69
CA GLU A 110 7.36 11.29 -5.08
C GLU A 110 8.25 11.25 -3.84
N PHE A 111 9.46 10.72 -4.00
CA PHE A 111 10.45 10.66 -2.93
C PHE A 111 11.84 11.05 -3.42
N ILE A 112 12.73 11.33 -2.49
CA ILE A 112 14.16 11.58 -2.73
C ILE A 112 14.95 10.34 -2.32
N ASP A 113 16.01 10.01 -3.05
CA ASP A 113 16.83 8.83 -2.75
C ASP A 113 17.35 8.86 -1.31
N ARG A 114 17.18 7.72 -0.62
CA ARG A 114 17.61 7.48 0.76
C ARG A 114 16.89 8.30 1.82
N GLU A 115 15.79 9.00 1.46
CA GLU A 115 15.06 9.79 2.45
C GLU A 115 14.21 8.93 3.37
N TRP A 116 13.96 9.44 4.57
CA TRP A 116 12.89 8.99 5.42
C TRP A 116 11.63 9.74 5.05
N ARG A 117 10.60 8.99 4.66
CA ARG A 117 9.29 9.53 4.33
C ARG A 117 8.31 9.22 5.45
N PHE A 118 7.60 10.25 5.90
CA PHE A 118 6.62 10.16 6.98
C PHE A 118 5.22 10.14 6.39
N PHE A 119 4.34 9.37 7.01
CA PHE A 119 2.95 9.25 6.60
C PHE A 119 2.06 9.41 7.83
N GLU A 120 0.97 10.15 7.68
CA GLU A 120 -0.02 10.33 8.72
C GLU A 120 -1.39 10.39 8.06
N PHE A 121 -2.34 9.62 8.57
CA PHE A 121 -3.68 9.61 8.03
C PHE A 121 -4.71 9.21 9.07
N ASP A 122 -5.94 9.69 8.83
CA ASP A 122 -7.13 9.32 9.57
C ASP A 122 -7.99 8.41 8.69
N PHE A 123 -8.52 7.34 9.27
CA PHE A 123 -9.39 6.43 8.56
C PHE A 123 -10.56 5.99 9.44
N ARG A 124 -11.73 5.83 8.80
CA ARG A 124 -12.92 5.30 9.43
C ARG A 124 -13.48 4.16 8.58
N PRO A 125 -13.33 2.91 9.02
CA PRO A 125 -13.91 1.77 8.32
C PRO A 125 -15.43 1.88 8.22
N LYS A 126 -16.00 1.43 7.10
CA LYS A 126 -17.46 1.35 6.95
C LYS A 126 -18.06 0.51 8.06
N GLY A 127 -19.07 1.02 8.72
CA GLY A 127 -19.71 0.37 9.88
C GLY A 127 -19.08 0.74 11.23
N SER A 128 -18.01 1.53 11.25
CA SER A 128 -17.42 2.06 12.48
C SER A 128 -17.93 3.47 12.80
N ASP A 129 -18.18 3.72 14.07
CA ASP A 129 -18.47 5.06 14.59
C ASP A 129 -17.20 5.84 14.93
N GLN A 130 -16.05 5.17 14.91
CA GLN A 130 -14.77 5.76 15.29
C GLN A 130 -13.89 6.03 14.08
N THR A 131 -13.18 7.15 14.13
CA THR A 131 -12.08 7.47 13.23
C THR A 131 -10.77 7.16 13.94
N TYR A 132 -9.94 6.37 13.30
CA TYR A 132 -8.62 6.00 13.80
C TYR A 132 -7.55 6.86 13.17
N HIS A 133 -6.50 7.09 13.93
CA HIS A 133 -5.33 7.84 13.50
C HIS A 133 -4.11 6.93 13.45
N TYR A 134 -3.36 6.98 12.36
CA TYR A 134 -2.17 6.18 12.18
C TYR A 134 -1.06 6.99 11.53
N LYS A 135 0.15 6.77 12.02
CA LYS A 135 1.34 7.34 11.39
C LYS A 135 2.47 6.33 11.39
N PHE A 136 3.27 6.39 10.36
CA PHE A 136 4.46 5.57 10.22
C PHE A 136 5.51 6.30 9.37
N LYS A 137 6.71 5.76 9.36
CA LYS A 137 7.79 6.24 8.48
C LYS A 137 8.45 5.06 7.80
N THR A 138 8.98 5.29 6.62
CA THR A 138 9.77 4.31 5.89
C THR A 138 10.89 5.01 5.13
N GLN A 139 12.02 4.35 4.95
CA GLN A 139 13.11 4.84 4.12
C GLN A 139 12.93 4.34 2.68
N LEU A 140 13.14 5.22 1.72
CA LEU A 140 12.96 4.96 0.30
C LEU A 140 14.27 5.14 -0.46
N TRP A 141 14.47 4.28 -1.45
CA TRP A 141 15.69 4.22 -2.23
C TRP A 141 15.36 4.31 -3.70
N LYS A 142 16.15 5.10 -4.44
CA LYS A 142 16.03 5.13 -5.90
C LYS A 142 16.10 3.71 -6.45
N GLN A 143 15.17 3.38 -7.33
CA GLN A 143 15.19 2.11 -8.04
C GLN A 143 16.10 2.23 -9.23
N THR A 144 17.19 1.49 -9.24
CA THR A 144 18.03 1.34 -10.42
C THR A 144 17.52 0.17 -11.23
N GLU A 145 17.28 0.40 -12.53
CA GLU A 145 17.02 -0.71 -13.44
C GLU A 145 18.26 -1.60 -13.46
N GLY A 146 18.07 -2.82 -13.02
CA GLY A 146 19.11 -3.84 -13.06
C GLY A 146 19.27 -4.44 -14.46
#